data_f17a30f2c7e1bc3f8c38e70239258441
#
_entry.id   f17a30f2c7e1bc3f8c38e70239258441
#
_cell.length_a   1.000
_cell.length_b   1.000
_cell.length_c   1.000
_cell.angle_alpha   90.00
_cell.angle_beta   90.00
_cell.angle_gamma   90.00
#
_symmetry.space_group_name_H-M   'P 1'
#
loop_
_entity.id
_entity.type
_entity.pdbx_description
1 polymer ?
#
loop_
_entity_poly.entity_id
_entity_poly.type
_entity_poly.pdbx_seq_one_letter_code
_entity_poly.pdbx_strand_id
1 'polypeptide(L)'
;IKRINAIADILDHEIIETEETLQNQSPERAKHFKNTLMVTGVNDSSKEDKFVSGAYKLVQGEHLTDKDKNQILMHEDLAKKNGLKVGDKVRLKSNLYDADNEKGANETVEVTIKGLFSGKNQAPLTYAQELYENTLISDLDTAAKLYGNTVQTATYEDATFFAKGDQDLDALIEKIKALDIPWNYFDLV
;
A
#
# COMPACT_ATOMS: atom_id res chain seq x y z
N ILE A 1 10.06 -9.35 4.01
CA ILE A 1 9.06 -8.34 4.40
C ILE A 1 7.65 -8.92 4.39
N LYS A 2 6.74 -8.31 5.11
CA LYS A 2 5.32 -8.64 5.13
C LYS A 2 4.54 -7.51 4.49
N ARG A 3 3.42 -7.85 3.82
CA ARG A 3 2.56 -6.88 3.14
C ARG A 3 1.09 -7.08 3.51
N ILE A 4 0.42 -5.96 3.80
CA ILE A 4 -1.03 -5.86 3.99
C ILE A 4 -1.54 -4.82 3.00
N ASN A 5 -2.49 -5.18 2.13
CA ASN A 5 -3.14 -4.23 1.24
C ASN A 5 -4.42 -3.70 1.88
N ALA A 6 -4.70 -2.43 1.65
CA ALA A 6 -5.91 -1.76 2.08
C ALA A 6 -6.39 -0.75 1.05
N ILE A 7 -7.62 -0.30 1.19
CA ILE A 7 -8.24 0.73 0.37
C ILE A 7 -8.74 1.81 1.31
N ALA A 8 -8.42 3.07 1.01
CA ALA A 8 -8.82 4.19 1.85
C ALA A 8 -9.11 5.44 1.02
N ASP A 9 -10.01 6.27 1.51
CA ASP A 9 -10.21 7.62 0.99
C ASP A 9 -9.22 8.57 1.65
N ILE A 10 -8.58 9.41 0.85
CA ILE A 10 -7.83 10.54 1.36
C ILE A 10 -8.79 11.72 1.57
N LEU A 11 -8.92 12.18 2.82
CA LEU A 11 -9.84 13.26 3.16
C LEU A 11 -9.23 14.63 2.82
N ASP A 12 -10.07 15.55 2.38
CA ASP A 12 -9.70 16.96 2.07
C ASP A 12 -8.68 17.12 0.94
N HIS A 13 -8.46 16.09 0.16
CA HIS A 13 -7.48 16.06 -0.94
C HIS A 13 -8.06 15.36 -2.16
N GLU A 14 -7.35 15.46 -3.27
CA GLU A 14 -7.75 14.87 -4.55
C GLU A 14 -6.73 13.84 -5.03
N ILE A 15 -7.23 12.77 -5.65
CA ILE A 15 -6.40 11.77 -6.32
C ILE A 15 -5.97 12.25 -7.70
N ILE A 16 -5.00 11.55 -8.29
CA ILE A 16 -4.59 11.76 -9.69
C ILE A 16 -5.57 11.03 -10.60
N GLU A 17 -6.01 11.71 -11.66
CA GLU A 17 -6.80 11.13 -12.74
C GLU A 17 -6.22 11.49 -14.10
N THR A 18 -6.37 10.61 -15.07
CA THR A 18 -6.02 10.82 -16.47
C THR A 18 -7.29 10.87 -17.32
N GLU A 19 -7.17 11.31 -18.57
CA GLU A 19 -8.31 11.26 -19.50
C GLU A 19 -8.86 9.84 -19.66
N GLU A 20 -7.99 8.85 -19.72
CA GLU A 20 -8.38 7.44 -19.83
C GLU A 20 -9.14 6.95 -18.61
N THR A 21 -8.65 7.25 -17.39
CA THR A 21 -9.32 6.84 -16.16
C THR A 21 -10.69 7.52 -15.98
N LEU A 22 -10.82 8.77 -16.41
CA LEU A 22 -12.08 9.50 -16.41
C LEU A 22 -13.10 8.91 -17.40
N GLN A 23 -12.66 8.53 -18.60
CA GLN A 23 -13.54 7.92 -19.62
C GLN A 23 -14.10 6.56 -19.18
N ASN A 24 -13.33 5.80 -18.39
CA ASN A 24 -13.73 4.48 -17.89
C ASN A 24 -14.54 4.52 -16.59
N GLN A 25 -14.78 5.69 -16.05
CA GLN A 25 -15.47 5.86 -14.78
C GLN A 25 -16.99 5.90 -14.96
N SER A 26 -17.70 4.90 -14.41
CA SER A 26 -19.16 4.97 -14.32
C SER A 26 -19.59 5.95 -13.21
N PRO A 27 -20.83 6.52 -13.28
CA PRO A 27 -21.33 7.38 -12.20
C PRO A 27 -21.31 6.74 -10.82
N GLU A 28 -21.58 5.44 -10.76
CA GLU A 28 -21.54 4.65 -9.52
C GLU A 28 -20.13 4.54 -8.96
N ARG A 29 -19.17 4.23 -9.83
CA ARG A 29 -17.75 4.19 -9.47
C ARG A 29 -17.24 5.55 -9.02
N ALA A 30 -17.58 6.60 -9.76
CA ALA A 30 -17.20 7.98 -9.41
C ALA A 30 -17.67 8.35 -8.01
N LYS A 31 -18.89 7.99 -7.65
CA LYS A 31 -19.46 8.26 -6.33
C LYS A 31 -18.72 7.51 -5.21
N HIS A 32 -18.39 6.24 -5.43
CA HIS A 32 -17.79 5.37 -4.41
C HIS A 32 -16.27 5.56 -4.26
N PHE A 33 -15.57 5.83 -5.35
CA PHE A 33 -14.10 5.86 -5.41
C PHE A 33 -13.49 7.24 -5.70
N LYS A 34 -14.22 8.31 -5.50
CA LYS A 34 -13.80 9.67 -5.87
C LYS A 34 -12.44 10.09 -5.31
N ASN A 35 -12.12 9.70 -4.09
CA ASN A 35 -10.89 10.05 -3.38
C ASN A 35 -10.17 8.80 -2.87
N THR A 36 -10.38 7.67 -3.53
CA THR A 36 -9.90 6.38 -3.07
C THR A 36 -8.47 6.12 -3.54
N LEU A 37 -7.64 5.73 -2.61
CA LEU A 37 -6.26 5.33 -2.82
C LEU A 37 -6.07 3.85 -2.45
N MET A 38 -5.09 3.21 -3.11
CA MET A 38 -4.57 1.93 -2.67
C MET A 38 -3.52 2.17 -1.58
N VAL A 39 -3.57 1.38 -0.51
CA VAL A 39 -2.61 1.45 0.59
C VAL A 39 -1.87 0.12 0.69
N THR A 40 -0.55 0.16 0.57
CA THR A 40 0.32 -1.00 0.74
C THR A 40 1.08 -0.84 2.06
N GLY A 41 0.68 -1.60 3.07
CA GLY A 41 1.35 -1.65 4.36
C GLY A 41 2.51 -2.62 4.35
N VAL A 42 3.67 -2.18 4.78
CA VAL A 42 4.90 -2.99 4.83
C VAL A 42 5.68 -2.71 6.11
N ASN A 43 6.50 -3.67 6.52
CA ASN A 43 7.40 -3.48 7.67
C ASN A 43 8.77 -2.88 7.29
N ASP A 44 9.10 -2.84 5.99
CA ASP A 44 10.33 -2.21 5.46
C ASP A 44 10.10 -1.83 4.00
N SER A 45 9.86 -0.55 3.73
CA SER A 45 9.55 -0.09 2.37
C SER A 45 10.74 -0.19 1.41
N SER A 46 11.98 -0.18 1.91
CA SER A 46 13.16 -0.33 1.05
C SER A 46 13.25 -1.71 0.38
N LYS A 47 12.54 -2.69 0.91
CA LYS A 47 12.47 -4.08 0.42
C LYS A 47 11.15 -4.42 -0.24
N GLU A 48 10.27 -3.45 -0.41
CA GLU A 48 9.05 -3.62 -1.20
C GLU A 48 9.43 -3.83 -2.67
N ASP A 49 8.74 -4.73 -3.36
CA ASP A 49 9.10 -5.21 -4.70
C ASP A 49 9.31 -4.09 -5.73
N LYS A 50 8.48 -3.07 -5.72
CA LYS A 50 8.59 -1.94 -6.65
C LYS A 50 9.79 -1.04 -6.35
N PHE A 51 10.18 -0.91 -5.09
CA PHE A 51 11.43 -0.22 -4.74
C PHE A 51 12.65 -1.07 -5.09
N VAL A 52 12.61 -2.37 -4.84
CA VAL A 52 13.71 -3.29 -5.19
C VAL A 52 13.92 -3.36 -6.70
N SER A 53 12.85 -3.42 -7.49
CA SER A 53 12.92 -3.46 -8.96
C SER A 53 13.28 -2.11 -9.59
N GLY A 54 13.20 -1.02 -8.84
CA GLY A 54 13.39 0.34 -9.35
C GLY A 54 12.16 0.95 -10.03
N ALA A 55 11.01 0.27 -10.00
CA ALA A 55 9.75 0.85 -10.47
C ALA A 55 9.32 2.07 -9.65
N TYR A 56 9.57 2.02 -8.33
CA TYR A 56 9.52 3.16 -7.44
C TYR A 56 10.92 3.60 -7.06
N LYS A 57 11.11 4.90 -6.88
CA LYS A 57 12.35 5.49 -6.34
C LYS A 57 12.00 6.48 -5.24
N LEU A 58 12.65 6.37 -4.09
CA LEU A 58 12.54 7.38 -3.05
C LEU A 58 13.24 8.66 -3.53
N VAL A 59 12.52 9.77 -3.56
CA VAL A 59 13.03 11.06 -4.05
C VAL A 59 13.21 12.10 -2.95
N GLN A 60 12.53 11.91 -1.81
CA GLN A 60 12.65 12.80 -0.66
C GLN A 60 12.28 12.06 0.62
N GLY A 61 12.90 12.44 1.74
CA GLY A 61 12.64 11.83 3.05
C GLY A 61 13.31 10.48 3.22
N GLU A 62 12.71 9.60 3.99
CA GLU A 62 13.27 8.32 4.39
C GLU A 62 12.29 7.17 4.18
N HIS A 63 12.81 5.97 3.99
CA HIS A 63 12.01 4.75 3.97
C HIS A 63 11.33 4.47 5.31
N LEU A 64 10.22 3.74 5.24
CA LEU A 64 9.54 3.18 6.41
C LEU A 64 10.33 1.98 6.94
N THR A 65 10.36 1.85 8.25
CA THR A 65 10.93 0.73 8.99
C THR A 65 9.87 0.08 9.88
N ASP A 66 10.20 -1.03 10.52
CA ASP A 66 9.34 -1.72 11.48
C ASP A 66 9.02 -0.92 12.75
N LYS A 67 9.74 0.18 12.97
CA LYS A 67 9.53 1.10 14.11
C LYS A 67 8.53 2.22 13.82
N ASP A 68 8.19 2.43 12.55
CA ASP A 68 7.28 3.49 12.16
C ASP A 68 5.83 3.13 12.47
N LYS A 69 5.08 4.14 12.94
CA LYS A 69 3.65 4.08 13.23
C LYS A 69 2.96 5.30 12.64
N ASN A 70 1.83 5.11 11.98
CA ASN A 70 1.07 6.18 11.34
C ASN A 70 1.93 7.04 10.41
N GLN A 71 2.77 6.38 9.63
CA GLN A 71 3.67 7.00 8.65
C GLN A 71 3.38 6.47 7.26
N ILE A 72 3.53 7.33 6.27
CA ILE A 72 3.36 6.95 4.86
C ILE A 72 4.49 7.47 4.00
N LEU A 73 4.67 6.81 2.86
CA LEU A 73 5.31 7.38 1.68
C LEU A 73 4.21 7.73 0.67
N MET A 74 4.31 8.89 0.06
CA MET A 74 3.37 9.41 -0.93
C MET A 74 4.08 9.63 -2.26
N HIS A 75 3.38 9.39 -3.37
CA HIS A 75 3.93 9.71 -4.68
C HIS A 75 4.11 11.23 -4.83
N GLU A 76 5.23 11.65 -5.42
CA GLU A 76 5.57 13.08 -5.55
C GLU A 76 4.52 13.89 -6.32
N ASP A 77 3.90 13.31 -7.35
CA ASP A 77 2.86 13.99 -8.14
C ASP A 77 1.56 14.18 -7.34
N LEU A 78 1.19 13.18 -6.53
CA LEU A 78 0.04 13.31 -5.63
C LEU A 78 0.29 14.40 -4.58
N ALA A 79 1.46 14.41 -4.00
CA ALA A 79 1.86 15.46 -3.04
C ALA A 79 1.84 16.84 -3.68
N LYS A 80 2.41 16.97 -4.88
CA LYS A 80 2.44 18.23 -5.63
C LYS A 80 1.05 18.75 -5.96
N LYS A 81 0.14 17.87 -6.44
CA LYS A 81 -1.25 18.25 -6.75
C LYS A 81 -1.96 18.85 -5.52
N ASN A 82 -1.68 18.31 -4.35
CA ASN A 82 -2.35 18.68 -3.10
C ASN A 82 -1.55 19.68 -2.22
N GLY A 83 -0.44 20.19 -2.70
CA GLY A 83 0.40 21.13 -1.93
C GLY A 83 0.99 20.52 -0.67
N LEU A 84 1.29 19.22 -0.68
CA LEU A 84 1.80 18.46 0.45
C LEU A 84 3.31 18.25 0.35
N LYS A 85 3.97 18.12 1.50
CA LYS A 85 5.40 17.85 1.62
C LYS A 85 5.69 16.87 2.75
N VAL A 86 6.91 16.38 2.82
CA VAL A 86 7.39 15.56 3.94
C VAL A 86 7.16 16.29 5.26
N GLY A 87 6.62 15.59 6.24
CA GLY A 87 6.24 16.13 7.54
C GLY A 87 4.77 16.55 7.65
N ASP A 88 4.07 16.74 6.54
CA ASP A 88 2.66 17.05 6.56
C ASP A 88 1.81 15.83 6.96
N LYS A 89 0.64 16.11 7.52
CA LYS A 89 -0.32 15.10 7.95
C LYS A 89 -1.49 15.06 7.00
N VAL A 90 -1.99 13.85 6.76
CA VAL A 90 -3.23 13.61 6.02
C VAL A 90 -4.10 12.62 6.80
N ARG A 91 -5.40 12.65 6.55
CA ARG A 91 -6.36 11.73 7.15
C ARG A 91 -6.83 10.73 6.10
N LEU A 92 -6.79 9.47 6.46
CA LEU A 92 -7.27 8.35 5.66
C LEU A 92 -8.50 7.76 6.32
N LYS A 93 -9.53 7.50 5.54
CA LYS A 93 -10.75 6.84 6.01
C LYS A 93 -10.94 5.54 5.26
N SER A 94 -11.29 4.46 5.99
CA SER A 94 -11.63 3.18 5.37
C SER A 94 -12.67 3.34 4.28
N ASN A 95 -12.44 2.72 3.12
CA ASN A 95 -13.42 2.64 2.03
C ASN A 95 -13.56 1.19 1.60
N LEU A 96 -14.42 0.45 2.29
CA LEU A 96 -14.68 -0.95 2.04
C LEU A 96 -16.13 -1.13 1.57
N TYR A 97 -16.35 -2.06 0.64
CA TYR A 97 -17.70 -2.53 0.34
C TYR A 97 -18.28 -3.27 1.55
N ASP A 98 -19.58 -3.23 1.71
CA ASP A 98 -20.26 -3.89 2.83
C ASP A 98 -19.91 -5.39 2.92
N ALA A 99 -19.74 -6.06 1.78
CA ALA A 99 -19.36 -7.47 1.72
C ALA A 99 -17.94 -7.74 2.23
N ASP A 100 -17.02 -6.78 2.05
CA ASP A 100 -15.63 -6.89 2.48
C ASP A 100 -15.43 -6.33 3.89
N ASN A 101 -16.40 -5.57 4.39
CA ASN A 101 -16.36 -4.90 5.67
C ASN A 101 -17.15 -5.66 6.75
N GLU A 102 -16.82 -6.94 6.93
CA GLU A 102 -17.49 -7.82 7.90
C GLU A 102 -17.48 -7.27 9.32
N LYS A 103 -16.48 -6.47 9.66
CA LYS A 103 -16.32 -5.88 11.00
C LYS A 103 -16.90 -4.48 11.13
N GLY A 104 -17.52 -3.93 10.07
CA GLY A 104 -18.05 -2.57 10.09
C GLY A 104 -16.97 -1.51 10.27
N ALA A 105 -15.76 -1.72 9.74
CA ALA A 105 -14.66 -0.78 9.87
C ALA A 105 -15.04 0.58 9.27
N ASN A 106 -14.90 1.61 10.06
CA ASN A 106 -15.14 3.00 9.68
C ASN A 106 -14.08 3.89 10.33
N GLU A 107 -12.84 3.42 10.25
CA GLU A 107 -11.71 4.07 10.87
C GLU A 107 -11.26 5.30 10.07
N THR A 108 -10.96 6.37 10.79
CA THR A 108 -10.20 7.51 10.27
C THR A 108 -8.86 7.53 10.98
N VAL A 109 -7.80 7.51 10.21
CA VAL A 109 -6.41 7.47 10.72
C VAL A 109 -5.68 8.70 10.21
N GLU A 110 -5.05 9.45 11.11
CA GLU A 110 -4.12 10.51 10.75
C GLU A 110 -2.72 9.92 10.56
N VAL A 111 -2.10 10.20 9.42
CA VAL A 111 -0.76 9.73 9.07
C VAL A 111 0.14 10.89 8.68
N THR A 112 1.45 10.73 8.92
CA THR A 112 2.47 11.71 8.56
C THR A 112 3.25 11.25 7.34
N ILE A 113 3.50 12.13 6.39
CA ILE A 113 4.31 11.86 5.22
C ILE A 113 5.79 11.82 5.65
N LYS A 114 6.37 10.61 5.65
CA LYS A 114 7.80 10.41 5.97
C LYS A 114 8.70 10.59 4.75
N GLY A 115 8.20 10.29 3.57
CA GLY A 115 8.95 10.40 2.33
C GLY A 115 8.06 10.50 1.10
N LEU A 116 8.68 10.89 0.00
CA LEU A 116 8.06 10.95 -1.31
C LEU A 116 8.78 9.99 -2.27
N PHE A 117 8.03 9.37 -3.16
CA PHE A 117 8.58 8.49 -4.19
C PHE A 117 8.06 8.86 -5.58
N SER A 118 8.80 8.44 -6.59
CA SER A 118 8.44 8.55 -8.00
C SER A 118 8.22 7.17 -8.61
N GLY A 119 7.59 7.14 -9.76
CA GLY A 119 7.37 5.96 -10.58
C GLY A 119 6.18 6.16 -11.49
N LYS A 120 6.22 5.53 -12.67
CA LYS A 120 5.14 5.58 -13.65
C LYS A 120 4.81 4.17 -14.12
N ASN A 121 3.52 3.90 -14.26
CA ASN A 121 3.06 2.65 -14.85
C ASN A 121 3.57 2.53 -16.30
N GLN A 122 3.96 1.32 -16.67
CA GLN A 122 4.48 1.02 -18.00
C GLN A 122 3.39 0.58 -18.98
N ALA A 123 2.23 0.16 -18.48
CA ALA A 123 1.10 -0.31 -19.27
C ALA A 123 -0.10 0.62 -19.14
N PRO A 124 -0.99 0.68 -20.15
CA PRO A 124 -2.25 1.38 -20.04
C PRO A 124 -3.09 0.89 -18.87
N LEU A 125 -3.80 1.79 -18.22
CA LEU A 125 -4.61 1.52 -17.04
C LEU A 125 -6.07 1.90 -17.26
N THR A 126 -6.95 1.14 -16.64
CA THR A 126 -8.39 1.36 -16.73
C THR A 126 -8.89 2.33 -15.64
N TYR A 127 -8.41 2.16 -14.41
CA TYR A 127 -8.93 2.89 -13.26
C TYR A 127 -7.86 3.71 -12.55
N ALA A 128 -8.28 4.85 -11.99
CA ALA A 128 -7.38 5.75 -11.26
C ALA A 128 -6.67 5.07 -10.08
N GLN A 129 -7.31 4.09 -9.42
CA GLN A 129 -6.73 3.35 -8.31
C GLN A 129 -5.55 2.45 -8.71
N GLU A 130 -5.40 2.15 -10.00
CA GLU A 130 -4.27 1.36 -10.52
C GLU A 130 -3.02 2.21 -10.77
N LEU A 131 -3.16 3.54 -10.78
CA LEU A 131 -2.05 4.47 -10.96
C LEU A 131 -1.08 4.38 -9.78
N TYR A 132 0.23 4.35 -10.07
CA TYR A 132 1.27 4.44 -9.05
C TYR A 132 1.17 5.71 -8.21
N GLU A 133 0.72 6.80 -8.83
CA GLU A 133 0.46 8.09 -8.19
C GLU A 133 -0.60 8.01 -7.09
N ASN A 134 -1.51 7.06 -7.18
CA ASN A 134 -2.60 6.86 -6.21
C ASN A 134 -2.35 5.70 -5.24
N THR A 135 -1.09 5.33 -5.07
CA THR A 135 -0.66 4.34 -4.07
C THR A 135 0.06 5.03 -2.93
N LEU A 136 -0.36 4.75 -1.71
CA LEU A 136 0.38 5.09 -0.49
C LEU A 136 1.10 3.84 0.02
N ILE A 137 2.32 4.01 0.48
CA ILE A 137 3.03 2.99 1.24
C ILE A 137 2.90 3.36 2.71
N SER A 138 2.45 2.45 3.55
CA SER A 138 2.25 2.69 4.98
C SER A 138 3.00 1.69 5.83
N ASP A 139 3.07 1.96 7.13
CA ASP A 139 3.39 0.93 8.11
C ASP A 139 2.27 -0.13 8.19
N LEU A 140 2.58 -1.32 8.68
CA LEU A 140 1.63 -2.45 8.74
C LEU A 140 0.40 -2.13 9.59
N ASP A 141 0.57 -1.50 10.74
CA ASP A 141 -0.54 -1.17 11.65
C ASP A 141 -1.59 -0.27 10.98
N THR A 142 -1.15 0.71 10.22
CA THR A 142 -2.05 1.62 9.50
C THR A 142 -2.90 0.86 8.48
N ALA A 143 -2.29 0.01 7.66
CA ALA A 143 -3.01 -0.79 6.69
C ALA A 143 -3.98 -1.78 7.36
N ALA A 144 -3.56 -2.43 8.44
CA ALA A 144 -4.43 -3.32 9.21
C ALA A 144 -5.65 -2.60 9.79
N LYS A 145 -5.46 -1.42 10.37
CA LYS A 145 -6.54 -0.60 10.93
C LYS A 145 -7.61 -0.23 9.90
N LEU A 146 -7.21 0.09 8.68
CA LEU A 146 -8.13 0.43 7.60
C LEU A 146 -9.10 -0.72 7.25
N TYR A 147 -8.79 -1.96 7.63
CA TYR A 147 -9.68 -3.11 7.55
C TYR A 147 -10.30 -3.51 8.90
N GLY A 148 -10.17 -2.69 9.94
CA GLY A 148 -10.66 -3.00 11.27
C GLY A 148 -9.88 -4.10 11.98
N ASN A 149 -8.62 -4.30 11.61
CA ASN A 149 -7.73 -5.33 12.13
C ASN A 149 -6.58 -4.74 12.95
N THR A 150 -5.85 -5.62 13.60
CA THR A 150 -4.49 -5.40 14.12
C THR A 150 -3.50 -6.18 13.25
N VAL A 151 -2.20 -5.98 13.41
CA VAL A 151 -1.18 -6.79 12.71
C VAL A 151 -1.27 -8.28 13.05
N GLN A 152 -1.84 -8.65 14.21
CA GLN A 152 -2.04 -10.04 14.61
C GLN A 152 -3.28 -10.67 13.97
N THR A 153 -4.29 -9.90 13.66
CA THR A 153 -5.57 -10.38 13.10
C THR A 153 -5.74 -10.12 11.62
N ALA A 154 -4.84 -9.34 11.02
CA ALA A 154 -4.90 -8.97 9.61
C ALA A 154 -4.62 -10.18 8.69
N THR A 155 -5.21 -10.13 7.52
CA THR A 155 -4.81 -11.00 6.41
C THR A 155 -3.63 -10.36 5.67
N TYR A 156 -2.54 -11.09 5.57
CA TYR A 156 -1.36 -10.68 4.82
C TYR A 156 -1.49 -11.13 3.37
N GLU A 157 -1.16 -10.23 2.46
CA GLU A 157 -1.16 -10.52 1.02
C GLU A 157 -0.02 -11.47 0.68
N ASP A 158 1.17 -11.18 1.17
CA ASP A 158 2.36 -12.00 1.00
C ASP A 158 3.43 -11.71 2.07
N ALA A 159 4.48 -12.52 2.01
CA ALA A 159 5.72 -12.30 2.73
C ALA A 159 6.91 -12.64 1.83
N THR A 160 7.83 -11.69 1.67
CA THR A 160 9.06 -11.88 0.89
C THR A 160 10.25 -12.11 1.81
N PHE A 161 11.01 -13.12 1.54
CA PHE A 161 12.24 -13.46 2.25
C PHE A 161 13.45 -13.22 1.35
N PHE A 162 14.53 -12.70 1.92
CA PHE A 162 15.77 -12.43 1.22
C PHE A 162 16.86 -13.36 1.73
N ALA A 163 17.48 -14.12 0.82
CA ALA A 163 18.62 -14.96 1.10
C ALA A 163 19.93 -14.25 0.69
N LYS A 164 21.05 -14.57 1.35
CA LYS A 164 22.36 -13.99 1.05
C LYS A 164 23.09 -14.64 -0.12
N GLY A 165 22.61 -15.78 -0.58
CA GLY A 165 23.19 -16.54 -1.69
C GLY A 165 22.46 -17.85 -1.94
N ASP A 166 22.82 -18.56 -3.00
CA ASP A 166 22.10 -19.77 -3.43
C ASP A 166 22.11 -20.89 -2.39
N GLN A 167 23.23 -21.09 -1.67
CA GLN A 167 23.31 -22.10 -0.60
C GLN A 167 22.41 -21.77 0.59
N ASP A 168 22.25 -20.46 0.90
CA ASP A 168 21.36 -20.01 1.95
C ASP A 168 19.90 -20.10 1.51
N LEU A 169 19.62 -20.04 0.22
CA LEU A 169 18.27 -20.11 -0.35
C LEU A 169 17.63 -21.48 -0.08
N ASP A 170 18.34 -22.59 -0.37
CA ASP A 170 17.82 -23.93 -0.13
C ASP A 170 17.50 -24.17 1.36
N ALA A 171 18.40 -23.75 2.23
CA ALA A 171 18.18 -23.84 3.68
C ALA A 171 17.00 -22.98 4.15
N LEU A 172 16.81 -21.81 3.57
CA LEU A 172 15.70 -20.93 3.84
C LEU A 172 14.36 -21.52 3.36
N ILE A 173 14.34 -22.10 2.15
CA ILE A 173 13.16 -22.78 1.60
C ILE A 173 12.69 -23.91 2.51
N GLU A 174 13.61 -24.75 2.98
CA GLU A 174 13.29 -25.86 3.91
C GLU A 174 12.73 -25.35 5.24
N LYS A 175 13.27 -24.27 5.77
CA LYS A 175 12.74 -23.62 6.99
C LYS A 175 11.35 -23.06 6.78
N ILE A 176 11.09 -22.42 5.64
CA ILE A 176 9.78 -21.86 5.31
C ILE A 176 8.74 -22.97 5.14
N LYS A 177 9.10 -24.06 4.43
CA LYS A 177 8.22 -25.23 4.24
C LYS A 177 7.86 -25.93 5.56
N ALA A 178 8.72 -25.82 6.57
CA ALA A 178 8.48 -26.38 7.90
C ALA A 178 7.53 -25.51 8.75
N LEU A 179 7.19 -24.30 8.34
CA LEU A 179 6.22 -23.45 9.03
C LEU A 179 4.81 -24.04 8.90
N ASP A 180 4.00 -23.83 9.94
CA ASP A 180 2.57 -24.20 9.94
C ASP A 180 1.76 -23.20 9.07
N ILE A 181 1.92 -23.36 7.76
CA ILE A 181 1.22 -22.56 6.75
C ILE A 181 0.37 -23.51 5.90
N PRO A 182 -0.90 -23.14 5.59
CA PRO A 182 -1.75 -23.98 4.74
C PRO A 182 -1.30 -23.91 3.27
N TRP A 183 -0.25 -24.64 2.92
CA TRP A 183 0.40 -24.64 1.60
C TRP A 183 -0.52 -25.03 0.43
N ASN A 184 -1.68 -25.58 0.71
CA ASN A 184 -2.72 -25.83 -0.31
C ASN A 184 -3.38 -24.53 -0.82
N TYR A 185 -3.18 -23.41 -0.12
CA TYR A 185 -3.69 -22.08 -0.49
C TYR A 185 -2.60 -21.08 -0.85
N PHE A 186 -1.33 -21.38 -0.54
CA PHE A 186 -0.20 -20.49 -0.77
C PHE A 186 0.89 -21.19 -1.57
N ASP A 187 1.49 -20.45 -2.49
CA ASP A 187 2.64 -20.90 -3.26
C ASP A 187 3.92 -20.26 -2.71
N LEU A 188 5.00 -21.04 -2.73
CA LEU A 188 6.35 -20.55 -2.52
C LEU A 188 6.97 -20.28 -3.89
N VAL A 189 7.11 -18.99 -4.23
CA VAL A 189 7.57 -18.52 -5.54
C VAL A 189 8.99 -18.01 -5.45
#